data_bbabc08d44e42db37d74518c54730732
#
_entry.id   bbabc08d44e42db37d74518c54730732
#
_cell.length_a   1.000
_cell.length_b   1.000
_cell.length_c   1.000
_cell.angle_alpha   90.00
_cell.angle_beta   90.00
_cell.angle_gamma   90.00
#
_symmetry.space_group_name_H-M   'P 1'
#
loop_
_entity.id
_entity.type
_entity.pdbx_description
1 polymer ?
#
loop_
_entity_poly.entity_id
_entity_poly.type
_entity_poly.pdbx_seq_one_letter_code
_entity_poly.pdbx_strand_id
1 'polypeptide(L)' 'MAMTMAKIHLRGRLGSDPAFFEAKSGKKFNRLSIAVDVGTQDNRKTSWFSVLFNDKWNLENWKKGDLVDIEGDIRTSTY' A
#
# COMPACT_ATOMS: atom_id res chain seq x y z
N MET A 1 9.32 21.91 18.43
CA MET A 1 9.86 21.21 17.26
C MET A 1 8.76 21.00 16.23
N ALA A 2 8.99 21.39 15.01
CA ALA A 2 8.02 21.19 13.95
C ALA A 2 8.15 19.76 13.43
N MET A 3 7.02 19.10 13.25
CA MET A 3 6.96 17.79 12.61
C MET A 3 6.40 17.96 11.20
N THR A 4 7.06 17.36 10.25
CA THR A 4 6.54 17.30 8.90
C THR A 4 5.91 15.92 8.66
N MET A 5 4.77 15.92 8.02
CA MET A 5 4.02 14.71 7.77
C MET A 5 3.39 14.77 6.39
N ALA A 6 3.41 13.67 5.68
CA ALA A 6 2.72 13.53 4.41
C ALA A 6 1.78 12.34 4.49
N LYS A 7 0.53 12.57 4.15
CA LYS A 7 -0.47 11.51 4.09
C LYS A 7 -0.89 11.27 2.67
N ILE A 8 -1.23 10.03 2.39
CA ILE A 8 -1.73 9.62 1.09
C ILE A 8 -3.00 8.81 1.26
N HIS A 9 -3.94 9.03 0.35
CA HIS A 9 -5.15 8.24 0.25
C HIS A 9 -5.11 7.51 -1.08
N LEU A 10 -5.14 6.17 -1.02
CA LEU A 10 -5.08 5.32 -2.20
C LEU A 10 -6.38 4.57 -2.36
N ARG A 11 -6.92 4.59 -3.57
CA ARG A 11 -8.05 3.75 -3.93
C ARG A 11 -7.68 3.01 -5.21
N GLY A 12 -7.62 1.70 -5.11
CA GLY A 12 -7.20 0.89 -6.24
C GLY A 12 -7.45 -0.59 -5.99
N ARG A 13 -6.89 -1.42 -6.84
CA ARG A 13 -7.07 -2.86 -6.74
C ARG A 13 -5.79 -3.56 -6.34
N LEU A 14 -5.92 -4.60 -5.55
CA LEU A 14 -4.78 -5.42 -5.18
C LEU A 14 -4.23 -6.13 -6.41
N GLY A 15 -2.93 -6.00 -6.63
CA GLY A 15 -2.25 -6.68 -7.71
C GLY A 15 -1.83 -8.10 -7.37
N SER A 16 -1.87 -8.44 -6.09
CA SER A 16 -1.58 -9.77 -5.59
C SER A 16 -2.26 -9.95 -4.24
N ASP A 17 -2.32 -11.18 -3.76
CA ASP A 17 -2.77 -11.43 -2.39
C ASP A 17 -1.80 -10.79 -1.39
N PRO A 18 -2.29 -10.33 -0.23
CA PRO A 18 -1.39 -9.76 0.78
C PRO A 18 -0.29 -10.76 1.16
N ALA A 19 0.93 -10.27 1.25
CA ALA A 19 2.08 -11.07 1.62
C ALA A 19 2.51 -10.73 3.04
N PHE A 20 2.68 -11.76 3.86
CA PHE A 20 3.17 -11.61 5.23
C PHE A 20 4.68 -11.77 5.25
N PHE A 21 5.35 -10.92 6.01
CA PHE A 21 6.78 -11.10 6.24
C PHE A 21 7.20 -10.61 7.62
N GLU A 22 8.34 -11.09 8.05
CA GLU A 22 8.93 -10.73 9.33
C GLU A 22 10.28 -10.04 9.08
N ALA A 23 10.43 -8.85 9.64
CA ALA A 23 11.69 -8.12 9.55
C ALA A 23 12.73 -8.68 10.51
N LYS A 24 14.00 -8.34 10.30
CA LYS A 24 15.10 -8.78 11.15
C LYS A 24 14.92 -8.37 12.61
N SER A 25 14.23 -7.27 12.85
CA SER A 25 13.93 -6.79 14.20
C SER A 25 12.86 -7.60 14.92
N GLY A 26 12.25 -8.58 14.24
CA GLY A 26 11.14 -9.36 14.77
C GLY A 26 9.78 -8.76 14.50
N LYS A 27 9.70 -7.58 13.92
CA LYS A 27 8.43 -6.97 13.57
C LYS A 27 7.81 -7.69 12.39
N LYS A 28 6.50 -7.85 12.44
CA LYS A 28 5.72 -8.54 11.42
C LYS A 28 4.85 -7.57 10.66
N PHE A 29 4.80 -7.75 9.35
CA PHE A 29 4.06 -6.86 8.46
C PHE A 29 3.29 -7.63 7.42
N ASN A 30 2.21 -7.02 6.94
CA ASN A 30 1.56 -7.42 5.70
C ASN A 30 1.96 -6.43 4.62
N ARG A 31 2.30 -6.92 3.44
CA ARG A 31 2.67 -6.10 2.30
C ARG A 31 1.61 -6.22 1.22
N LEU A 32 1.17 -5.08 0.71
CA LEU A 32 0.20 -5.00 -0.37
C LEU A 32 0.81 -4.30 -1.57
N SER A 33 0.47 -4.78 -2.76
CA SER A 33 0.72 -4.07 -4.01
C SER A 33 -0.61 -3.56 -4.52
N ILE A 34 -0.74 -2.25 -4.68
CA ILE A 34 -1.99 -1.61 -5.10
C ILE A 34 -1.78 -0.95 -6.45
N ALA A 35 -2.62 -1.32 -7.41
CA ALA A 35 -2.66 -0.71 -8.72
C ALA A 35 -3.67 0.40 -8.75
N VAL A 36 -3.22 1.59 -9.08
CA VAL A 36 -4.08 2.77 -9.20
C VAL A 36 -4.03 3.25 -10.64
N ASP A 37 -5.18 3.28 -11.31
CA ASP A 37 -5.27 3.81 -12.66
C ASP A 37 -5.32 5.32 -12.60
N VAL A 38 -4.43 5.96 -13.33
CA VAL A 38 -4.34 7.41 -13.42
C VAL A 38 -4.40 7.85 -14.88
N GLY A 39 -4.85 9.08 -15.09
CA GLY A 39 -4.94 9.63 -16.42
C GLY A 39 -6.36 9.66 -16.97
N THR A 40 -6.48 9.90 -18.28
CA THR A 40 -7.76 9.97 -18.97
C THR A 40 -8.11 8.64 -19.63
N GLN A 41 -9.34 8.52 -20.13
CA GLN A 41 -9.75 7.30 -20.83
C GLN A 41 -8.84 6.96 -22.01
N ASP A 42 -8.32 7.98 -22.68
CA ASP A 42 -7.50 7.79 -23.88
C ASP A 42 -6.02 7.58 -23.54
N ASN A 43 -5.63 7.85 -22.30
CA ASN A 43 -4.23 7.76 -21.91
C ASN A 43 -4.13 7.27 -20.47
N ARG A 44 -4.59 6.06 -20.26
CA ARG A 44 -4.53 5.41 -18.95
C ARG A 44 -3.14 4.91 -18.66
N LYS A 45 -2.73 5.11 -17.42
CA LYS A 45 -1.49 4.54 -16.88
C LYS A 45 -1.80 3.94 -15.54
N THR A 46 -1.14 2.85 -15.23
CA THR A 46 -1.26 2.22 -13.93
C THR A 46 -0.03 2.55 -13.09
N SER A 47 -0.27 3.13 -11.92
CA SER A 47 0.78 3.36 -10.94
C SER A 47 0.69 2.30 -9.86
N TRP A 48 1.83 1.76 -9.47
CA TRP A 48 1.91 0.71 -8.46
C TRP A 48 2.44 1.27 -7.15
N PHE A 49 1.76 0.95 -6.08
CA PHE A 49 2.14 1.38 -4.74
C PHE A 49 2.37 0.17 -3.86
N SER A 50 3.46 0.18 -3.13
CA SER A 50 3.76 -0.83 -2.14
C SER A 50 3.38 -0.29 -0.76
N VAL A 51 2.53 -1.00 -0.06
CA VAL A 51 1.99 -0.56 1.22
C VAL A 51 2.30 -1.59 2.28
N LEU A 52 2.74 -1.12 3.45
CA LEU A 52 3.04 -1.97 4.58
C LEU A 52 2.03 -1.73 5.69
N PHE A 53 1.43 -2.82 6.17
CA PHE A 53 0.57 -2.80 7.34
C PHE A 53 1.21 -3.62 8.44
N ASN A 54 1.06 -3.19 9.69
CA ASN A 54 1.50 -4.02 10.80
C ASN A 54 0.59 -5.25 10.94
N ASP A 55 1.04 -6.22 11.73
CA ASP A 55 0.36 -7.51 11.87
C ASP A 55 -0.97 -7.44 12.65
N LYS A 56 -1.32 -6.29 13.19
CA LYS A 56 -2.61 -6.10 13.87
C LYS A 56 -3.79 -6.17 12.93
N TRP A 57 -3.54 -5.91 11.64
CA TRP A 57 -4.58 -5.93 10.63
C TRP A 57 -4.76 -7.33 10.09
N ASN A 58 -5.98 -7.85 10.17
CA ASN A 58 -6.29 -9.15 9.60
C ASN A 58 -6.70 -8.98 8.14
N LEU A 59 -5.83 -9.40 7.23
CA LEU A 59 -6.05 -9.26 5.80
C LEU A 59 -6.32 -10.61 5.13
N GLU A 60 -6.73 -11.61 5.87
CA GLU A 60 -6.94 -12.96 5.34
C GLU A 60 -7.98 -13.03 4.22
N ASN A 61 -8.97 -12.13 4.28
CA ASN A 61 -10.04 -12.11 3.28
C ASN A 61 -9.73 -11.20 2.09
N TRP A 62 -8.59 -10.55 2.11
CA TRP A 62 -8.17 -9.66 1.02
C TRP A 62 -7.47 -10.48 -0.04
N LYS A 63 -7.89 -10.30 -1.28
CA LYS A 63 -7.37 -11.09 -2.39
C LYS A 63 -7.05 -10.23 -3.59
N LYS A 64 -6.19 -10.74 -4.45
CA LYS A 64 -5.87 -10.12 -5.73
C LYS A 64 -7.15 -9.70 -6.45
N GLY A 65 -7.18 -8.47 -6.95
CA GLY A 65 -8.31 -7.91 -7.68
C GLY A 65 -9.31 -7.15 -6.81
N ASP A 66 -9.22 -7.26 -5.49
CA ASP A 66 -10.12 -6.54 -4.59
C ASP A 66 -9.90 -5.04 -4.67
N LEU A 67 -10.99 -4.28 -4.68
CA LEU A 67 -10.94 -2.84 -4.60
C LEU A 67 -10.73 -2.45 -3.13
N VAL A 68 -9.71 -1.67 -2.88
CA VAL A 68 -9.36 -1.23 -1.53
C VAL A 68 -9.23 0.28 -1.47
N ASP A 69 -9.49 0.82 -0.30
CA ASP A 69 -9.41 2.25 -0.01
C ASP A 69 -8.59 2.39 1.26
N ILE A 70 -7.42 3.01 1.13
CA ILE A 70 -6.41 3.02 2.18
C ILE A 70 -5.90 4.42 2.41
N GLU A 71 -5.75 4.79 3.66
CA GLU A 71 -5.11 6.04 4.05
C GLU A 71 -3.93 5.74 4.95
N GLY A 72 -2.83 6.42 4.72
CA GLY A 72 -1.64 6.20 5.51
C GLY A 72 -0.59 7.28 5.30
N ASP A 73 0.55 7.09 5.92
CA ASP A 73 1.68 8.01 5.84
C ASP A 73 2.62 7.59 4.72
N ILE A 74 3.16 8.59 4.01
CA ILE A 74 4.19 8.36 3.01
C ILE A 74 5.54 8.49 3.68
N ARG A 75 6.43 7.53 3.38
CA ARG A 75 7.82 7.61 3.77
C ARG A 75 8.69 7.44 2.54
N THR A 76 9.69 8.29 2.43
CA THR A 76 10.67 8.17 1.37
C THR A 76 12.05 7.99 1.98
N SER A 77 12.88 7.22 1.28
CA SER A 77 14.27 7.04 1.67
C SER A 77 15.14 7.93 0.80
N THR A 78 16.08 8.62 1.44
CA THR A 78 17.06 9.45 0.74
C THR A 78 18.44 8.82 0.94
N TYR A 79 19.16 8.68 -0.14
CA TYR A 79 20.50 8.09 -0.13
C TYR A 79 21.54 9.15 -0.40
#